data_49e6303b9b1b346fae9c22dfeede3941
#
_entry.id   49e6303b9b1b346fae9c22dfeede3941
#
_cell.length_a   1.000
_cell.length_b   1.000
_cell.length_c   1.000
_cell.angle_alpha   90.00
_cell.angle_beta   90.00
_cell.angle_gamma   90.00
#
_symmetry.space_group_name_H-M   'P 1'
#
loop_
_entity.id
_entity.type
_entity.pdbx_description
1 polymer ?
#
loop_
_entity_poly.entity_id
_entity_poly.type
_entity_poly.pdbx_seq_one_letter_code
_entity_poly.pdbx_strand_id
1 'polypeptide(L)'
;MNPKLVIFALATCVAGLSQALANPQVQMGIYSPASGGNYRANPNAELEWVLSNYVTGKSTDGTYFGTFCIEKNEYFSNGGTYDVVLNNKAISGGVSSPTAGYDVISKGTAFLYTQFATGMLSASYYGSAANAAKLQDLIWWLEGEQTSWGAGTYNSLLLAEFGANWQVDARADYTGSAVKVMNLTSNQGRTQNQDQLVYVGVPDGGTTAMMLGLGLLGIALANRKSRRG
;
A
#
# COMPACT_ATOMS: atom_id res chain seq x y z
N MET A 1 -25.12 67.34 5.65
CA MET A 1 -23.86 66.86 5.09
C MET A 1 -23.86 65.33 5.24
N ASN A 2 -24.02 64.60 4.13
CA ASN A 2 -23.99 63.14 4.10
C ASN A 2 -22.59 62.64 3.80
N PRO A 3 -21.97 61.80 4.64
CA PRO A 3 -20.75 61.12 4.27
C PRO A 3 -21.08 59.91 3.41
N LYS A 4 -20.63 59.91 2.17
CA LYS A 4 -20.71 58.77 1.24
C LYS A 4 -19.76 57.69 1.73
N LEU A 5 -20.32 56.56 2.13
CA LEU A 5 -19.57 55.32 2.42
C LEU A 5 -19.09 54.73 1.11
N VAL A 6 -17.79 54.78 0.85
CA VAL A 6 -17.15 54.11 -0.29
C VAL A 6 -16.79 52.71 0.16
N ILE A 7 -17.54 51.70 -0.30
CA ILE A 7 -17.23 50.30 -0.11
C ILE A 7 -16.26 49.90 -1.24
N PHE A 8 -14.98 49.65 -0.87
CA PHE A 8 -14.03 48.99 -1.74
C PHE A 8 -14.29 47.49 -1.70
N ALA A 9 -14.90 46.95 -2.75
CA ALA A 9 -14.97 45.54 -2.97
C ALA A 9 -13.60 45.03 -3.47
N LEU A 10 -12.85 44.40 -2.59
CA LEU A 10 -11.61 43.70 -2.93
C LEU A 10 -12.01 42.35 -3.57
N ALA A 11 -12.11 42.35 -4.90
CA ALA A 11 -12.25 41.12 -5.66
C ALA A 11 -10.90 40.41 -5.69
N THR A 12 -10.66 39.50 -4.76
CA THR A 12 -9.55 38.55 -4.83
C THR A 12 -9.87 37.54 -5.92
N CYS A 13 -9.32 37.76 -7.12
CA CYS A 13 -9.20 36.70 -8.12
C CYS A 13 -8.29 35.61 -7.57
N VAL A 14 -8.88 34.57 -6.98
CA VAL A 14 -8.21 33.30 -6.79
C VAL A 14 -8.13 32.65 -8.18
N ALA A 15 -7.06 32.97 -8.91
CA ALA A 15 -6.66 32.16 -10.06
C ALA A 15 -6.28 30.80 -9.51
N GLY A 16 -7.23 29.87 -9.50
CA GLY A 16 -6.98 28.47 -9.24
C GLY A 16 -6.04 27.96 -10.34
N LEU A 17 -4.75 27.92 -10.04
CA LEU A 17 -3.82 27.09 -10.78
C LEU A 17 -4.27 25.65 -10.56
N SER A 18 -5.11 25.14 -11.47
CA SER A 18 -5.30 23.71 -11.61
C SER A 18 -3.96 23.15 -12.11
N GLN A 19 -3.07 22.84 -11.18
CA GLN A 19 -1.97 21.96 -11.48
C GLN A 19 -2.63 20.63 -11.88
N ALA A 20 -2.47 20.25 -13.14
CA ALA A 20 -2.75 18.88 -13.53
C ALA A 20 -1.83 18.02 -12.66
N LEU A 21 -2.40 17.39 -11.63
CA LEU A 21 -1.67 16.43 -10.81
C LEU A 21 -1.21 15.33 -11.77
N ALA A 22 0.09 15.09 -11.83
CA ALA A 22 0.61 13.95 -12.56
C ALA A 22 -0.03 12.69 -11.95
N ASN A 23 -0.21 11.65 -12.77
CA ASN A 23 -0.73 10.40 -12.25
C ASN A 23 0.26 9.79 -11.26
N PRO A 24 -0.22 9.12 -10.19
CA PRO A 24 0.63 8.31 -9.34
C PRO A 24 1.40 7.29 -10.19
N GLN A 25 2.72 7.28 -10.06
CA GLN A 25 3.60 6.40 -10.85
C GLN A 25 4.65 5.77 -9.96
N VAL A 26 5.13 4.59 -10.40
CA VAL A 26 6.23 3.86 -9.79
C VAL A 26 7.22 3.39 -10.84
N GLN A 27 8.51 3.55 -10.55
CA GLN A 27 9.55 2.88 -11.30
C GLN A 27 9.89 1.57 -10.62
N MET A 28 9.77 0.48 -11.37
CA MET A 28 10.01 -0.88 -10.87
C MET A 28 11.44 -1.33 -11.15
N GLY A 29 12.05 -1.97 -10.17
CA GLY A 29 13.41 -2.51 -10.29
C GLY A 29 13.56 -3.88 -9.63
N ILE A 30 14.60 -4.59 -10.01
CA ILE A 30 14.99 -5.86 -9.40
C ILE A 30 15.96 -5.57 -8.27
N TYR A 31 15.62 -6.00 -7.05
CA TYR A 31 16.51 -5.83 -5.89
C TYR A 31 17.61 -6.90 -5.83
N SER A 32 17.26 -8.12 -6.23
CA SER A 32 18.19 -9.26 -6.23
C SER A 32 18.38 -9.80 -7.65
N PRO A 33 19.59 -10.25 -8.00
CA PRO A 33 19.86 -10.85 -9.31
C PRO A 33 19.15 -12.21 -9.51
N ALA A 34 18.44 -12.73 -8.54
CA ALA A 34 17.70 -13.98 -8.66
C ALA A 34 16.24 -13.71 -9.05
N SER A 35 15.78 -14.46 -10.04
CA SER A 35 14.38 -14.51 -10.47
C SER A 35 13.46 -14.91 -9.30
N GLY A 36 12.48 -14.09 -9.05
CA GLY A 36 11.46 -14.30 -8.01
C GLY A 36 11.93 -13.84 -6.62
N GLY A 37 11.35 -12.78 -6.12
CA GLY A 37 11.65 -12.29 -4.79
C GLY A 37 11.41 -10.80 -4.64
N ASN A 38 11.97 -10.21 -3.61
CA ASN A 38 11.85 -8.81 -3.28
C ASN A 38 12.23 -7.89 -4.46
N TYR A 39 11.28 -7.11 -4.94
CA TYR A 39 11.48 -6.10 -5.96
C TYR A 39 11.56 -4.70 -5.35
N ARG A 40 12.04 -3.73 -6.12
CA ARG A 40 12.10 -2.33 -5.73
C ARG A 40 10.99 -1.55 -6.40
N ALA A 41 10.30 -0.75 -5.63
CA ALA A 41 9.32 0.21 -6.11
C ALA A 41 9.77 1.61 -5.69
N ASN A 42 10.09 2.47 -6.68
CA ASN A 42 10.47 3.86 -6.47
C ASN A 42 9.30 4.76 -6.88
N PRO A 43 8.50 5.27 -5.92
CA PRO A 43 7.34 6.08 -6.21
C PRO A 43 7.73 7.47 -6.72
N ASN A 44 6.91 8.05 -7.61
CA ASN A 44 6.97 9.48 -7.89
C ASN A 44 6.35 10.29 -6.73
N ALA A 45 6.47 11.62 -6.78
CA ALA A 45 5.98 12.49 -5.71
C ALA A 45 4.48 12.33 -5.44
N GLU A 46 3.67 12.10 -6.46
CA GLU A 46 2.22 11.92 -6.36
C GLU A 46 1.88 10.61 -5.64
N LEU A 47 2.55 9.51 -6.00
CA LEU A 47 2.37 8.23 -5.30
C LEU A 47 2.96 8.32 -3.88
N GLU A 48 4.11 8.93 -3.71
CA GLU A 48 4.72 9.12 -2.40
C GLU A 48 3.82 9.93 -1.46
N TRP A 49 3.14 10.97 -1.97
CA TRP A 49 2.18 11.74 -1.18
C TRP A 49 1.00 10.88 -0.72
N VAL A 50 0.44 10.03 -1.59
CA VAL A 50 -0.61 9.08 -1.20
C VAL A 50 -0.11 8.11 -0.15
N LEU A 51 1.12 7.60 -0.31
CA LEU A 51 1.75 6.68 0.65
C LEU A 51 2.21 7.38 1.92
N SER A 52 2.52 8.69 1.90
CA SER A 52 3.01 9.45 3.05
C SER A 52 1.93 9.66 4.13
N ASN A 53 0.66 9.55 3.76
CA ASN A 53 -0.44 9.56 4.74
C ASN A 53 -0.50 8.29 5.58
N TYR A 54 0.33 7.28 5.25
CA TYR A 54 0.39 5.98 5.88
C TYR A 54 1.84 5.60 6.19
N VAL A 55 2.02 4.66 7.10
CA VAL A 55 3.35 4.10 7.38
C VAL A 55 3.74 3.20 6.22
N THR A 56 4.79 3.57 5.49
CA THR A 56 5.35 2.74 4.42
C THR A 56 6.58 2.00 4.92
N GLY A 57 6.71 0.74 4.59
CA GLY A 57 7.94 -0.04 4.80
C GLY A 57 9.02 0.41 3.81
N LYS A 58 9.62 1.59 4.05
CA LYS A 58 10.72 2.09 3.21
C LYS A 58 11.98 1.28 3.45
N SER A 59 12.76 1.08 2.39
CA SER A 59 14.10 0.52 2.53
C SER A 59 15.03 1.48 3.29
N THR A 60 16.16 0.97 3.73
CA THR A 60 17.13 1.69 4.56
C THR A 60 17.71 2.96 3.92
N ASP A 61 17.65 3.11 2.60
CA ASP A 61 18.08 4.32 1.89
C ASP A 61 16.95 5.32 1.59
N GLY A 62 15.71 4.97 1.94
CA GLY A 62 14.56 5.88 1.92
C GLY A 62 14.02 6.26 0.53
N THR A 63 14.63 5.79 -0.56
CA THR A 63 14.25 6.15 -1.94
C THR A 63 13.27 5.18 -2.57
N TYR A 64 13.16 3.97 -2.05
CA TYR A 64 12.27 2.92 -2.55
C TYR A 64 11.81 2.00 -1.42
N PHE A 65 10.78 1.26 -1.67
CA PHE A 65 10.32 0.19 -0.78
C PHE A 65 10.40 -1.17 -1.48
N GLY A 66 10.49 -2.21 -0.66
CA GLY A 66 10.45 -3.59 -1.15
C GLY A 66 9.03 -4.01 -1.45
N THR A 67 8.84 -4.80 -2.50
CA THR A 67 7.53 -5.33 -2.90
C THR A 67 7.65 -6.74 -3.42
N PHE A 68 6.51 -7.42 -3.53
CA PHE A 68 6.36 -8.76 -4.09
C PHE A 68 5.24 -8.76 -5.12
N CYS A 69 5.38 -9.63 -6.12
CA CYS A 69 4.36 -9.85 -7.14
C CYS A 69 3.18 -10.63 -6.55
N ILE A 70 1.98 -10.34 -7.00
CA ILE A 70 0.78 -11.07 -6.61
C ILE A 70 0.55 -12.20 -7.61
N GLU A 71 0.66 -11.92 -8.89
CA GLU A 71 0.36 -12.83 -9.98
C GLU A 71 1.61 -13.40 -10.63
N LYS A 72 1.60 -14.70 -10.92
CA LYS A 72 2.79 -15.42 -11.40
C LYS A 72 3.05 -15.23 -12.89
N ASN A 73 2.01 -15.03 -13.68
CA ASN A 73 2.09 -14.99 -15.15
C ASN A 73 2.13 -13.59 -15.73
N GLU A 74 2.22 -12.57 -14.88
CA GLU A 74 2.38 -11.20 -15.29
C GLU A 74 3.82 -10.74 -15.10
N TYR A 75 4.20 -9.70 -15.85
CA TYR A 75 5.58 -9.22 -15.87
C TYR A 75 5.63 -7.70 -15.87
N PHE A 76 6.74 -7.18 -15.36
CA PHE A 76 7.16 -5.79 -15.54
C PHE A 76 8.59 -5.76 -16.10
N SER A 77 8.98 -4.65 -16.71
CA SER A 77 10.34 -4.42 -17.17
C SER A 77 11.19 -3.77 -16.08
N ASN A 78 12.39 -4.28 -15.84
CA ASN A 78 13.36 -3.66 -14.93
C ASN A 78 13.67 -2.22 -15.38
N GLY A 79 13.52 -1.25 -14.49
CA GLY A 79 13.65 0.18 -14.78
C GLY A 79 12.42 0.81 -15.46
N GLY A 80 11.38 0.02 -15.74
CA GLY A 80 10.13 0.52 -16.31
C GLY A 80 9.35 1.40 -15.33
N THR A 81 8.71 2.44 -15.85
CA THR A 81 7.80 3.32 -15.10
C THR A 81 6.35 3.01 -15.48
N TYR A 82 5.50 2.88 -14.47
CA TYR A 82 4.11 2.46 -14.59
C TYR A 82 3.19 3.43 -13.89
N ASP A 83 2.02 3.66 -14.48
CA ASP A 83 0.90 4.31 -13.78
C ASP A 83 0.37 3.34 -12.71
N VAL A 84 -0.04 3.88 -11.56
CA VAL A 84 -0.47 3.11 -10.39
C VAL A 84 -1.90 3.45 -10.01
N VAL A 85 -2.71 2.41 -9.81
CA VAL A 85 -3.97 2.51 -9.09
C VAL A 85 -3.87 1.65 -7.83
N LEU A 86 -4.14 2.24 -6.66
CA LEU A 86 -4.17 1.51 -5.40
C LEU A 86 -5.52 0.81 -5.21
N ASN A 87 -5.48 -0.49 -4.97
CA ASN A 87 -6.65 -1.34 -4.86
C ASN A 87 -6.50 -2.35 -3.71
N ASN A 88 -7.55 -3.12 -3.42
CA ASN A 88 -7.51 -4.26 -2.49
C ASN A 88 -7.33 -5.59 -3.23
N LYS A 89 -7.19 -5.56 -4.54
CA LYS A 89 -7.26 -6.71 -5.42
C LYS A 89 -6.35 -6.53 -6.61
N ALA A 90 -5.79 -7.62 -7.09
CA ALA A 90 -5.14 -7.71 -8.38
C ALA A 90 -6.18 -7.62 -9.50
N ILE A 91 -5.77 -7.10 -10.66
CA ILE A 91 -6.64 -6.93 -11.83
C ILE A 91 -6.15 -7.84 -12.94
N SER A 92 -7.02 -8.69 -13.41
CA SER A 92 -6.90 -9.58 -14.57
C SER A 92 -5.52 -10.24 -14.72
N GLY A 93 -5.39 -11.42 -14.42
CA GLY A 93 -4.18 -12.24 -14.56
C GLY A 93 -4.27 -13.43 -13.67
N GLY A 94 -3.14 -13.99 -13.41
CA GLY A 94 -3.03 -15.13 -12.54
C GLY A 94 -3.52 -16.44 -13.15
N VAL A 95 -3.04 -17.49 -12.53
CA VAL A 95 -3.37 -18.87 -12.93
C VAL A 95 -4.78 -19.24 -12.50
N SER A 96 -5.25 -18.65 -11.42
CA SER A 96 -6.53 -18.99 -10.81
C SER A 96 -7.54 -17.85 -10.81
N SER A 97 -7.34 -16.87 -11.69
CA SER A 97 -8.22 -15.72 -11.79
C SER A 97 -9.68 -16.14 -11.77
N PRO A 98 -10.43 -15.79 -10.74
CA PRO A 98 -11.84 -16.10 -10.68
C PRO A 98 -12.58 -15.34 -11.76
N THR A 99 -13.70 -15.83 -12.12
CA THR A 99 -14.60 -15.44 -13.22
C THR A 99 -14.90 -13.93 -13.36
N ALA A 100 -14.39 -13.08 -12.46
CA ALA A 100 -14.69 -11.65 -12.38
C ALA A 100 -13.53 -10.72 -12.75
N GLY A 101 -12.35 -11.24 -13.14
CA GLY A 101 -11.20 -10.40 -13.52
C GLY A 101 -10.54 -9.65 -12.34
N TYR A 102 -10.77 -10.08 -11.12
CA TYR A 102 -10.10 -9.57 -9.91
C TYR A 102 -9.76 -10.69 -8.96
N ASP A 103 -8.64 -10.54 -8.28
CA ASP A 103 -8.28 -11.40 -7.17
C ASP A 103 -8.03 -10.58 -5.91
N VAL A 104 -8.83 -10.84 -4.85
CA VAL A 104 -8.67 -10.16 -3.56
C VAL A 104 -7.51 -10.81 -2.83
N ILE A 105 -6.52 -10.01 -2.41
CA ILE A 105 -5.37 -10.57 -1.69
C ILE A 105 -5.80 -11.35 -0.45
N SER A 106 -5.09 -12.40 -0.15
CA SER A 106 -5.35 -13.27 0.98
C SER A 106 -4.90 -12.64 2.31
N LYS A 107 -5.48 -13.11 3.43
CA LYS A 107 -5.06 -12.71 4.78
C LYS A 107 -3.60 -13.06 5.05
N GLY A 108 -3.14 -14.21 4.57
CA GLY A 108 -1.77 -14.66 4.74
C GLY A 108 -0.76 -13.77 4.02
N THR A 109 -1.07 -13.39 2.78
CA THR A 109 -0.26 -12.43 2.02
C THR A 109 -0.21 -11.09 2.73
N ALA A 110 -1.35 -10.55 3.15
CA ALA A 110 -1.41 -9.30 3.88
C ALA A 110 -0.62 -9.35 5.20
N PHE A 111 -0.72 -10.44 5.95
CA PHE A 111 0.05 -10.65 7.18
C PHE A 111 1.56 -10.69 6.90
N LEU A 112 2.02 -11.54 6.00
CA LEU A 112 3.44 -11.68 5.69
C LEU A 112 4.03 -10.38 5.13
N TYR A 113 3.30 -9.71 4.25
CA TYR A 113 3.76 -8.45 3.70
C TYR A 113 3.78 -7.33 4.75
N THR A 114 2.83 -7.29 5.67
CA THR A 114 2.87 -6.37 6.82
C THR A 114 4.12 -6.61 7.66
N GLN A 115 4.41 -7.86 8.03
CA GLN A 115 5.61 -8.22 8.79
C GLN A 115 6.90 -7.79 8.05
N PHE A 116 6.95 -7.99 6.74
CA PHE A 116 8.07 -7.56 5.90
C PHE A 116 8.20 -6.03 5.87
N ALA A 117 7.13 -5.33 5.52
CA ALA A 117 7.13 -3.88 5.29
C ALA A 117 7.38 -3.06 6.57
N THR A 118 6.98 -3.59 7.72
CA THR A 118 7.22 -2.96 9.04
C THR A 118 8.55 -3.37 9.68
N GLY A 119 9.33 -4.25 9.04
CA GLY A 119 10.60 -4.73 9.58
C GLY A 119 10.44 -5.74 10.72
N MET A 120 9.24 -6.24 10.97
CA MET A 120 8.98 -7.27 11.99
C MET A 120 9.38 -8.67 11.52
N LEU A 121 9.42 -8.89 10.20
CA LEU A 121 9.94 -10.12 9.63
C LEU A 121 11.47 -10.12 9.75
N SER A 122 12.03 -11.14 10.40
CA SER A 122 13.49 -11.26 10.51
C SER A 122 14.17 -11.34 9.14
N ALA A 123 15.34 -10.72 9.01
CA ALA A 123 16.15 -10.78 7.81
C ALA A 123 16.48 -12.22 7.35
N SER A 124 16.44 -13.19 8.26
CA SER A 124 16.58 -14.61 7.91
C SER A 124 15.50 -15.12 6.95
N TYR A 125 14.37 -14.43 6.86
CA TYR A 125 13.27 -14.80 5.97
C TYR A 125 13.36 -14.18 4.57
N TYR A 126 14.04 -13.05 4.40
CA TYR A 126 14.12 -12.35 3.10
C TYR A 126 15.51 -11.82 2.75
N GLY A 127 16.46 -11.86 3.67
CA GLY A 127 17.79 -11.25 3.54
C GLY A 127 18.74 -11.92 2.55
N SER A 128 18.28 -12.96 1.84
CA SER A 128 18.98 -13.57 0.71
C SER A 128 18.03 -13.75 -0.47
N ALA A 129 18.59 -13.81 -1.68
CA ALA A 129 17.81 -14.08 -2.88
C ALA A 129 16.96 -15.36 -2.77
N ALA A 130 17.55 -16.41 -2.21
CA ALA A 130 16.87 -17.70 -2.02
C ALA A 130 15.69 -17.60 -1.05
N ASN A 131 15.82 -16.83 0.03
CA ASN A 131 14.75 -16.67 1.01
C ASN A 131 13.65 -15.70 0.50
N ALA A 132 14.03 -14.63 -0.18
CA ALA A 132 13.07 -13.76 -0.84
C ALA A 132 12.26 -14.51 -1.92
N ALA A 133 12.91 -15.38 -2.70
CA ALA A 133 12.22 -16.25 -3.66
C ALA A 133 11.21 -17.20 -2.97
N LYS A 134 11.58 -17.79 -1.83
CA LYS A 134 10.64 -18.64 -1.06
C LYS A 134 9.44 -17.85 -0.52
N LEU A 135 9.64 -16.60 -0.10
CA LEU A 135 8.55 -15.74 0.32
C LEU A 135 7.63 -15.41 -0.85
N GLN A 136 8.19 -15.10 -2.02
CA GLN A 136 7.42 -14.90 -3.25
C GLN A 136 6.63 -16.16 -3.64
N ASP A 137 7.27 -17.33 -3.58
CA ASP A 137 6.60 -18.62 -3.86
C ASP A 137 5.42 -18.88 -2.90
N LEU A 138 5.59 -18.54 -1.63
CA LEU A 138 4.51 -18.67 -0.65
C LEU A 138 3.37 -17.68 -0.92
N ILE A 139 3.68 -16.43 -1.27
CA ILE A 139 2.68 -15.45 -1.68
C ILE A 139 1.88 -15.99 -2.88
N TRP A 140 2.53 -16.46 -3.91
CA TRP A 140 1.85 -17.06 -5.06
C TRP A 140 0.97 -18.27 -4.69
N TRP A 141 1.40 -19.09 -3.73
CA TRP A 141 0.57 -20.18 -3.26
C TRP A 141 -0.65 -19.67 -2.46
N LEU A 142 -0.47 -18.66 -1.63
CA LEU A 142 -1.56 -18.04 -0.86
C LEU A 142 -2.60 -17.41 -1.78
N GLU A 143 -2.17 -16.80 -2.88
CA GLU A 143 -3.05 -16.22 -3.90
C GLU A 143 -3.61 -17.25 -4.88
N GLY A 144 -3.21 -18.51 -4.78
CA GLY A 144 -3.71 -19.57 -5.67
C GLY A 144 -2.98 -19.68 -7.00
N GLU A 145 -1.93 -18.90 -7.19
CA GLU A 145 -1.14 -18.86 -8.41
C GLU A 145 -0.28 -20.12 -8.67
N GLN A 146 -0.11 -20.92 -7.64
CA GLN A 146 0.59 -22.20 -7.72
C GLN A 146 0.09 -23.20 -6.69
N THR A 147 0.31 -24.49 -6.99
CA THR A 147 -0.21 -25.59 -6.19
C THR A 147 0.68 -25.99 -5.00
N SER A 148 1.94 -25.53 -5.00
CA SER A 148 2.92 -25.85 -3.97
C SER A 148 3.86 -24.69 -3.73
N TRP A 149 4.44 -24.60 -2.55
CA TRP A 149 5.49 -23.65 -2.18
C TRP A 149 6.69 -24.36 -1.58
N GLY A 150 7.86 -23.70 -1.58
CA GLY A 150 9.06 -24.22 -0.93
C GLY A 150 8.87 -24.32 0.58
N ALA A 151 8.85 -25.54 1.08
CA ALA A 151 8.38 -25.87 2.42
C ALA A 151 9.13 -25.15 3.57
N GLY A 152 8.41 -24.86 4.61
CA GLY A 152 8.85 -24.91 6.00
C GLY A 152 9.18 -23.58 6.67
N THR A 153 9.82 -22.62 6.01
CA THR A 153 10.39 -21.45 6.70
C THR A 153 9.32 -20.52 7.28
N TYR A 154 8.17 -20.38 6.61
CA TYR A 154 7.11 -19.44 7.00
C TYR A 154 5.92 -20.12 7.67
N ASN A 155 5.86 -21.45 7.64
CA ASN A 155 4.72 -22.21 8.19
C ASN A 155 4.50 -21.91 9.67
N SER A 156 5.59 -21.78 10.46
CA SER A 156 5.49 -21.46 11.88
C SER A 156 4.87 -20.08 12.14
N LEU A 157 5.14 -19.10 11.27
CA LEU A 157 4.54 -17.78 11.38
C LEU A 157 3.04 -17.82 11.06
N LEU A 158 2.67 -18.48 9.96
CA LEU A 158 1.27 -18.64 9.58
C LEU A 158 0.50 -19.51 10.59
N LEU A 159 1.12 -20.58 11.11
CA LEU A 159 0.54 -21.40 12.17
C LEU A 159 0.30 -20.59 13.46
N ALA A 160 1.25 -19.73 13.83
CA ALA A 160 1.12 -18.90 15.02
C ALA A 160 0.01 -17.84 14.87
N GLU A 161 -0.17 -17.28 13.67
CA GLU A 161 -1.18 -16.26 13.39
C GLU A 161 -2.58 -16.86 13.18
N PHE A 162 -2.68 -17.92 12.36
CA PHE A 162 -3.96 -18.48 11.91
C PHE A 162 -4.35 -19.81 12.57
N GLY A 163 -3.49 -20.37 13.43
CA GLY A 163 -3.77 -21.64 14.11
C GLY A 163 -3.64 -22.87 13.22
N ALA A 164 -4.17 -24.00 13.70
CA ALA A 164 -3.98 -25.32 13.07
C ALA A 164 -4.51 -25.41 11.63
N ASN A 165 -5.52 -24.63 11.29
CA ASN A 165 -6.13 -24.60 9.96
C ASN A 165 -5.53 -23.50 9.06
N TRP A 166 -4.34 -23.00 9.35
CA TRP A 166 -3.73 -21.86 8.70
C TRP A 166 -3.73 -21.93 7.16
N GLN A 167 -3.61 -23.13 6.57
CA GLN A 167 -3.63 -23.31 5.12
C GLN A 167 -4.95 -22.89 4.45
N VAL A 168 -6.05 -22.95 5.20
CA VAL A 168 -7.37 -22.51 4.74
C VAL A 168 -7.60 -21.06 5.16
N ASP A 169 -7.33 -20.74 6.43
CA ASP A 169 -7.67 -19.45 7.01
C ASP A 169 -6.78 -18.31 6.46
N ALA A 170 -5.51 -18.61 6.17
CA ALA A 170 -4.60 -17.65 5.55
C ALA A 170 -4.96 -17.35 4.09
N ARG A 171 -5.64 -18.23 3.39
CA ARG A 171 -6.09 -18.04 2.00
C ARG A 171 -7.45 -17.36 1.89
N ALA A 172 -8.12 -17.07 3.00
CA ALA A 172 -9.35 -16.30 2.98
C ALA A 172 -9.08 -14.83 2.61
N ASP A 173 -10.06 -14.19 1.99
CA ASP A 173 -9.98 -12.80 1.53
C ASP A 173 -9.59 -11.83 2.63
N TYR A 174 -8.66 -10.95 2.33
CA TYR A 174 -8.24 -9.88 3.21
C TYR A 174 -9.21 -8.70 3.12
N THR A 175 -9.83 -8.35 4.24
CA THR A 175 -10.78 -7.23 4.35
C THR A 175 -10.17 -5.98 4.99
N GLY A 176 -8.90 -6.03 5.37
CA GLY A 176 -8.20 -4.90 5.98
C GLY A 176 -7.80 -3.82 4.98
N SER A 177 -7.20 -2.75 5.50
CA SER A 177 -6.80 -1.58 4.71
C SER A 177 -5.30 -1.32 4.68
N ALA A 178 -4.52 -2.00 5.53
CA ALA A 178 -3.09 -1.72 5.70
C ALA A 178 -2.23 -2.17 4.53
N VAL A 179 -2.63 -3.23 3.84
CA VAL A 179 -1.97 -3.71 2.63
C VAL A 179 -2.88 -3.48 1.43
N LYS A 180 -2.31 -2.97 0.38
CA LYS A 180 -2.97 -2.69 -0.89
C LYS A 180 -2.20 -3.33 -2.03
N VAL A 181 -2.83 -3.36 -3.18
CA VAL A 181 -2.25 -3.73 -4.45
C VAL A 181 -1.99 -2.46 -5.25
N MET A 182 -0.80 -2.33 -5.78
CA MET A 182 -0.49 -1.42 -6.88
C MET A 182 -0.81 -2.14 -8.18
N ASN A 183 -1.94 -1.81 -8.79
CA ASN A 183 -2.24 -2.26 -10.14
C ASN A 183 -1.42 -1.42 -11.11
N LEU A 184 -0.42 -2.06 -11.73
CA LEU A 184 0.52 -1.39 -12.62
C LEU A 184 -0.02 -1.37 -14.04
N THR A 185 0.00 -0.20 -14.67
CA THR A 185 -0.39 -0.06 -16.05
C THR A 185 0.63 0.75 -16.85
N SER A 186 0.70 0.48 -18.14
CA SER A 186 1.49 1.25 -19.10
C SER A 186 0.60 1.73 -20.26
N ASN A 187 1.17 2.51 -21.18
CA ASN A 187 0.45 3.05 -22.34
C ASN A 187 -0.85 3.77 -21.96
N GLN A 188 -0.81 4.63 -20.93
CA GLN A 188 -1.98 5.39 -20.45
C GLN A 188 -3.12 4.46 -19.98
N GLY A 189 -2.79 3.44 -19.20
CA GLY A 189 -3.75 2.50 -18.63
C GLY A 189 -4.24 1.41 -19.57
N ARG A 190 -3.70 1.34 -20.80
CA ARG A 190 -4.16 0.37 -21.80
C ARG A 190 -3.54 -1.01 -21.69
N THR A 191 -2.38 -1.10 -21.04
CA THR A 191 -1.65 -2.36 -20.87
C THR A 191 -1.55 -2.66 -19.38
N GLN A 192 -2.09 -3.79 -18.95
CA GLN A 192 -1.89 -4.31 -17.60
C GLN A 192 -0.47 -4.87 -17.48
N ASN A 193 0.12 -4.69 -16.31
CA ASN A 193 1.42 -5.22 -15.95
C ASN A 193 1.31 -5.87 -14.58
N GLN A 194 2.34 -6.58 -14.17
CA GLN A 194 2.34 -7.36 -12.95
C GLN A 194 2.01 -6.53 -11.70
N ASP A 195 0.94 -6.89 -11.01
CA ASP A 195 0.48 -6.25 -9.81
C ASP A 195 1.41 -6.50 -8.63
N GLN A 196 1.58 -5.49 -7.77
CA GLN A 196 2.57 -5.47 -6.71
C GLN A 196 1.93 -5.11 -5.36
N LEU A 197 2.47 -5.65 -4.28
CA LEU A 197 2.04 -5.31 -2.93
C LEU A 197 2.59 -3.96 -2.48
N VAL A 198 1.80 -3.24 -1.69
CA VAL A 198 2.23 -2.02 -0.99
C VAL A 198 1.61 -1.96 0.40
N TYR A 199 2.41 -1.53 1.37
CA TYR A 199 1.95 -1.29 2.72
C TYR A 199 1.60 0.20 2.87
N VAL A 200 0.34 0.49 3.11
CA VAL A 200 -0.15 1.86 3.33
C VAL A 200 -0.38 2.16 4.81
N GLY A 201 -0.24 1.17 5.66
CA GLY A 201 -0.52 1.31 7.10
C GLY A 201 -2.00 1.48 7.40
N VAL A 202 -2.32 1.42 8.66
CA VAL A 202 -3.64 1.81 9.14
C VAL A 202 -3.52 3.28 9.54
N PRO A 203 -4.41 4.19 9.11
CA PRO A 203 -4.46 5.52 9.66
C PRO A 203 -4.51 5.39 11.19
N ASP A 204 -3.51 5.95 11.86
CA ASP A 204 -3.42 5.85 13.30
C ASP A 204 -4.64 6.57 13.92
N GLY A 205 -5.69 5.80 14.21
CA GLY A 205 -6.90 6.30 14.85
C GLY A 205 -6.61 7.01 16.19
N GLY A 206 -5.44 6.75 16.77
CA GLY A 206 -4.97 7.39 17.99
C GLY A 206 -4.71 8.88 17.80
N THR A 207 -4.06 9.30 16.72
CA THR A 207 -3.84 10.73 16.43
C THR A 207 -5.14 11.45 16.12
N THR A 208 -6.04 10.83 15.38
CA THR A 208 -7.38 11.41 15.09
C THR A 208 -8.21 11.53 16.35
N ALA A 209 -8.24 10.51 17.20
CA ALA A 209 -8.94 10.54 18.49
C ALA A 209 -8.33 11.56 19.46
N MET A 210 -7.00 11.69 19.48
CA MET A 210 -6.29 12.69 20.29
C MET A 210 -6.61 14.11 19.83
N MET A 211 -6.58 14.38 18.51
CA MET A 211 -6.94 15.69 17.94
C MET A 211 -8.41 16.03 18.20
N LEU A 212 -9.30 15.06 18.05
CA LEU A 212 -10.71 15.24 18.39
C LEU A 212 -10.88 15.52 19.89
N GLY A 213 -10.19 14.78 20.75
CA GLY A 213 -10.20 14.99 22.20
C GLY A 213 -9.70 16.38 22.60
N LEU A 214 -8.59 16.84 22.02
CA LEU A 214 -8.05 18.18 22.25
C LEU A 214 -8.99 19.27 21.73
N GLY A 215 -9.62 19.06 20.57
CA GLY A 215 -10.63 19.97 20.03
C GLY A 215 -11.84 20.13 20.95
N LEU A 216 -12.38 19.02 21.45
CA LEU A 216 -13.51 19.03 22.40
C LEU A 216 -13.12 19.67 23.74
N LEU A 217 -11.91 19.42 24.22
CA LEU A 217 -11.39 20.07 25.45
C LEU A 217 -11.27 21.59 25.27
N GLY A 218 -10.78 22.04 24.11
CA GLY A 218 -10.69 23.46 23.77
C GLY A 218 -12.06 24.15 23.76
N ILE A 219 -13.06 23.51 23.15
CA ILE A 219 -14.44 24.01 23.13
C ILE A 219 -15.04 24.09 24.56
N ALA A 220 -14.82 23.05 25.37
CA ALA A 220 -15.31 23.01 26.75
C ALA A 220 -14.69 24.13 27.60
N LEU A 221 -13.41 24.40 27.45
CA LEU A 221 -12.70 25.49 28.16
C LEU A 221 -13.17 26.87 27.69
N ALA A 222 -13.39 27.08 26.40
CA ALA A 222 -13.91 28.32 25.84
C ALA A 222 -15.33 28.63 26.36
N ASN A 223 -16.22 27.65 26.37
CA ASN A 223 -17.55 27.77 26.90
C ASN A 223 -17.59 28.05 28.42
N ARG A 224 -16.63 27.51 29.17
CA ARG A 224 -16.53 27.80 30.63
C ARG A 224 -16.11 29.25 30.89
N LYS A 225 -15.25 29.82 30.04
CA LYS A 225 -14.83 31.24 30.16
C LYS A 225 -15.96 32.17 29.80
N SER A 226 -16.75 31.89 28.77
CA SER A 226 -17.90 32.68 28.35
C SER A 226 -19.05 32.76 29.39
N ARG A 227 -19.17 31.74 30.24
CA ARG A 227 -20.21 31.73 31.30
C ARG A 227 -19.81 32.45 32.61
N ARG A 228 -18.55 32.89 32.71
CA ARG A 228 -18.02 33.58 33.92
C ARG A 228 -17.75 35.06 33.70
N GLY A 229 -17.95 35.57 32.51
CA GLY A 229 -17.97 37.01 32.18
C GLY A 229 -19.38 37.51 31.91
#